data_0dd68cf6f78df6a1041d3d7ae54e0a07
#
_entry.id   0dd68cf6f78df6a1041d3d7ae54e0a07
#
_cell.length_a   1.000
_cell.length_b   1.000
_cell.length_c   1.000
_cell.angle_alpha   90.00
_cell.angle_beta   90.00
_cell.angle_gamma   90.00
#
_symmetry.space_group_name_H-M   'P 1'
#
loop_
_entity.id
_entity.type
_entity.pdbx_description
1 polymer ?
#
loop_
_entity_poly.entity_id
_entity_poly.type
_entity_poly.pdbx_seq_one_letter_code
_entity_poly.pdbx_strand_id
1 'polypeptide(L)'
;LEEAVMHYQARHGLEVDGKVGPQTRRSLNVMVNDRIRQIRINMERWRWLPRKLGNRYVMVNMTGFELYIMENGSVVLDMPVIVGKSYRSTPTFSGLISYMEYNPYWTIPKKLVLEDIIPRQLRDASYLSRKSIKVYKGWANAKEIDPETVDWSNLDEDKFPYWMRQEPGPKNALGRVKFIFSNPYEVYLHGTPDKHLFDRVVRALSSGCIRVKDPVRLAAFLLNDGTQQMEEEVLANIHLGSNQGITLPIAVPIYLVYWTAWVDQDGKLNFRDDIYDRDARLNEVFGG
;
A
#
# COMPACT_ATOMS: atom_id res chain seq x y z
N LEU A 1 -33.98 -8.04 -5.92
CA LEU A 1 -33.59 -7.63 -4.56
C LEU A 1 -32.07 -7.91 -4.33
N GLU A 2 -31.59 -9.13 -4.61
CA GLU A 2 -30.20 -9.54 -4.46
C GLU A 2 -29.23 -8.61 -5.18
N GLU A 3 -29.48 -8.30 -6.45
CA GLU A 3 -28.70 -7.36 -7.24
C GLU A 3 -28.61 -5.96 -6.60
N ALA A 4 -29.73 -5.44 -6.08
CA ALA A 4 -29.75 -4.17 -5.37
C ALA A 4 -28.89 -4.20 -4.08
N VAL A 5 -28.87 -5.34 -3.38
CA VAL A 5 -28.02 -5.55 -2.21
C VAL A 5 -26.56 -5.61 -2.64
N MET A 6 -26.22 -6.33 -3.70
CA MET A 6 -24.85 -6.37 -4.24
C MET A 6 -24.33 -4.98 -4.65
N HIS A 7 -25.15 -4.18 -5.33
CA HIS A 7 -24.82 -2.80 -5.68
C HIS A 7 -24.63 -1.93 -4.44
N TYR A 8 -25.46 -2.10 -3.41
CA TYR A 8 -25.30 -1.41 -2.15
C TYR A 8 -23.96 -1.80 -1.47
N GLN A 9 -23.71 -3.11 -1.36
CA GLN A 9 -22.49 -3.65 -0.74
C GLN A 9 -21.23 -3.12 -1.43
N ALA A 10 -21.18 -3.13 -2.76
CA ALA A 10 -20.06 -2.62 -3.53
C ALA A 10 -19.76 -1.15 -3.21
N ARG A 11 -20.80 -0.29 -3.22
CA ARG A 11 -20.66 1.14 -2.92
C ARG A 11 -20.30 1.44 -1.46
N HIS A 12 -20.54 0.48 -0.55
CA HIS A 12 -20.24 0.65 0.87
C HIS A 12 -19.01 -0.15 1.34
N GLY A 13 -18.24 -0.73 0.40
CA GLY A 13 -17.00 -1.46 0.73
C GLY A 13 -17.25 -2.72 1.57
N LEU A 14 -18.38 -3.37 1.37
CA LEU A 14 -18.78 -4.61 2.02
C LEU A 14 -18.47 -5.81 1.12
N GLU A 15 -18.53 -7.02 1.68
CA GLU A 15 -18.50 -8.23 0.89
C GLU A 15 -19.74 -8.28 -0.02
N VAL A 16 -19.49 -8.45 -1.34
CA VAL A 16 -20.54 -8.40 -2.36
C VAL A 16 -21.10 -9.81 -2.55
N ASP A 17 -21.90 -10.27 -1.59
CA ASP A 17 -22.51 -11.61 -1.57
C ASP A 17 -24.03 -11.61 -1.80
N GLY A 18 -24.66 -10.43 -1.97
CA GLY A 18 -26.10 -10.26 -2.14
C GLY A 18 -26.93 -10.52 -0.89
N LYS A 19 -26.31 -10.78 0.28
CA LYS A 19 -27.00 -11.14 1.52
C LYS A 19 -27.00 -9.98 2.51
N VAL A 20 -28.12 -9.76 3.18
CA VAL A 20 -28.25 -8.74 4.23
C VAL A 20 -27.75 -9.30 5.57
N GLY A 21 -26.42 -9.50 5.64
CA GLY A 21 -25.73 -9.95 6.85
C GLY A 21 -25.53 -8.83 7.90
N PRO A 22 -24.85 -9.13 9.05
CA PRO A 22 -24.66 -8.15 10.12
C PRO A 22 -23.96 -6.87 9.68
N GLN A 23 -22.96 -6.94 8.78
CA GLN A 23 -22.24 -5.76 8.28
C GLN A 23 -23.13 -4.92 7.37
N THR A 24 -23.87 -5.54 6.44
CA THR A 24 -24.83 -4.86 5.57
C THR A 24 -25.91 -4.14 6.38
N ARG A 25 -26.45 -4.80 7.42
CA ARG A 25 -27.43 -4.18 8.32
C ARG A 25 -26.86 -2.99 9.09
N ARG A 26 -25.64 -3.08 9.63
CA ARG A 26 -24.97 -1.95 10.28
C ARG A 26 -24.82 -0.76 9.33
N SER A 27 -24.37 -1.01 8.11
CA SER A 27 -24.21 0.03 7.09
C SER A 27 -25.53 0.69 6.70
N LEU A 28 -26.61 -0.09 6.56
CA LEU A 28 -27.98 0.40 6.26
C LEU A 28 -28.56 1.25 7.40
N ASN A 29 -28.16 1.00 8.64
CA ASN A 29 -28.64 1.71 9.83
C ASN A 29 -27.79 2.94 10.20
N VAL A 30 -26.77 3.30 9.40
CA VAL A 30 -26.04 4.56 9.61
C VAL A 30 -26.98 5.73 9.36
N MET A 31 -27.10 6.62 10.35
CA MET A 31 -28.00 7.75 10.28
C MET A 31 -27.66 8.71 9.13
N VAL A 32 -28.67 9.30 8.52
CA VAL A 32 -28.49 10.24 7.40
C VAL A 32 -27.56 11.41 7.78
N ASN A 33 -27.68 11.92 9.01
CA ASN A 33 -26.82 13.00 9.51
C ASN A 33 -25.35 12.59 9.57
N ASP A 34 -25.05 11.32 9.88
CA ASP A 34 -23.67 10.83 9.88
C ASP A 34 -23.11 10.73 8.46
N ARG A 35 -23.94 10.32 7.49
CA ARG A 35 -23.56 10.34 6.07
C ARG A 35 -23.34 11.75 5.54
N ILE A 36 -24.18 12.71 5.92
CA ILE A 36 -23.99 14.13 5.57
C ILE A 36 -22.67 14.65 6.16
N ARG A 37 -22.37 14.34 7.43
CA ARG A 37 -21.09 14.69 8.06
C ARG A 37 -19.92 14.08 7.31
N GLN A 38 -20.00 12.79 7.00
CA GLN A 38 -18.97 12.08 6.23
C GLN A 38 -18.72 12.74 4.86
N ILE A 39 -19.77 13.12 4.13
CA ILE A 39 -19.65 13.85 2.86
C ILE A 39 -18.95 15.20 3.07
N ARG A 40 -19.37 16.00 4.05
CA ARG A 40 -18.78 17.32 4.35
C ARG A 40 -17.28 17.24 4.66
N ILE A 41 -16.86 16.28 5.47
CA ILE A 41 -15.45 16.00 5.77
C ILE A 41 -14.67 15.70 4.49
N ASN A 42 -15.21 14.88 3.60
CA ASN A 42 -14.51 14.53 2.37
C ASN A 42 -14.50 15.66 1.34
N MET A 43 -15.51 16.52 1.32
CA MET A 43 -15.46 17.77 0.55
C MET A 43 -14.32 18.69 1.03
N GLU A 44 -14.03 18.73 2.34
CA GLU A 44 -12.89 19.45 2.87
C GLU A 44 -11.57 18.81 2.47
N ARG A 45 -11.44 17.46 2.54
CA ARG A 45 -10.24 16.75 2.09
C ARG A 45 -9.93 16.97 0.61
N TRP A 46 -10.95 17.17 -0.23
CA TRP A 46 -10.76 17.55 -1.63
C TRP A 46 -10.07 18.92 -1.78
N ARG A 47 -10.31 19.87 -0.89
CA ARG A 47 -9.68 21.20 -0.90
C ARG A 47 -8.19 21.16 -0.57
N TRP A 48 -7.70 20.09 0.06
CA TRP A 48 -6.29 19.92 0.38
C TRP A 48 -5.46 19.49 -0.82
N LEU A 49 -6.09 19.01 -1.87
CA LEU A 49 -5.41 18.65 -3.12
C LEU A 49 -5.11 19.90 -3.95
N PRO A 50 -4.02 19.88 -4.74
CA PRO A 50 -3.76 20.91 -5.74
C PRO A 50 -4.95 21.08 -6.69
N ARG A 51 -5.25 22.31 -7.09
CA ARG A 51 -6.33 22.58 -8.08
C ARG A 51 -6.10 21.90 -9.43
N LYS A 52 -4.85 21.65 -9.78
CA LYS A 52 -4.43 20.92 -10.99
C LYS A 52 -3.59 19.73 -10.57
N LEU A 53 -4.11 18.54 -10.73
CA LEU A 53 -3.44 17.28 -10.38
C LEU A 53 -2.45 16.82 -11.45
N GLY A 54 -2.50 17.41 -12.65
CA GLY A 54 -1.74 16.99 -13.82
C GLY A 54 -2.61 16.23 -14.81
N ASN A 55 -2.10 16.05 -16.02
CA ASN A 55 -2.80 15.28 -17.05
C ASN A 55 -2.70 13.77 -16.79
N ARG A 56 -1.60 13.34 -16.17
CA ARG A 56 -1.33 11.94 -15.80
C ARG A 56 -0.86 11.89 -14.35
N TYR A 57 -1.51 11.08 -13.52
CA TYR A 57 -1.16 10.90 -12.12
C TYR A 57 -1.68 9.58 -11.55
N VAL A 58 -1.03 9.13 -10.48
CA VAL A 58 -1.47 8.00 -9.66
C VAL A 58 -2.24 8.53 -8.47
N MET A 59 -3.39 7.94 -8.18
CA MET A 59 -4.17 8.23 -6.99
C MET A 59 -4.42 6.95 -6.21
N VAL A 60 -4.12 6.96 -4.92
CA VAL A 60 -4.41 5.84 -4.02
C VAL A 60 -5.43 6.29 -2.99
N ASN A 61 -6.65 5.78 -3.07
CA ASN A 61 -7.64 5.96 -2.00
C ASN A 61 -7.48 4.85 -0.96
N MET A 62 -6.92 5.21 0.19
CA MET A 62 -6.59 4.26 1.25
C MET A 62 -7.81 3.54 1.82
N THR A 63 -8.94 4.23 1.99
CA THR A 63 -10.18 3.63 2.53
C THR A 63 -10.90 2.76 1.52
N GLY A 64 -10.77 3.08 0.23
CA GLY A 64 -11.25 2.26 -0.89
C GLY A 64 -10.37 1.05 -1.15
N PHE A 65 -9.13 1.06 -0.65
CA PHE A 65 -8.11 0.04 -0.96
C PHE A 65 -7.87 -0.09 -2.47
N GLU A 66 -7.88 1.03 -3.19
CA GLU A 66 -7.75 1.09 -4.63
C GLU A 66 -6.69 2.10 -5.05
N LEU A 67 -5.96 1.74 -6.10
CA LEU A 67 -5.08 2.62 -6.85
C LEU A 67 -5.69 2.86 -8.21
N TYR A 68 -5.70 4.12 -8.63
CA TYR A 68 -6.13 4.55 -9.96
C TYR A 68 -5.00 5.25 -10.67
N ILE A 69 -4.82 4.99 -11.96
CA ILE A 69 -4.06 5.85 -12.85
C ILE A 69 -5.05 6.68 -13.65
N MET A 70 -4.86 7.99 -13.55
CA MET A 70 -5.70 8.98 -14.21
C MET A 70 -4.95 9.57 -15.39
N GLU A 71 -5.59 9.62 -16.54
CA GLU A 71 -5.13 10.36 -17.71
C GLU A 71 -6.25 11.24 -18.27
N ASN A 72 -5.96 12.52 -18.44
CA ASN A 72 -6.90 13.51 -19.00
C ASN A 72 -8.29 13.48 -18.33
N GLY A 73 -8.31 13.24 -17.02
CA GLY A 73 -9.53 13.20 -16.21
C GLY A 73 -10.27 11.88 -16.20
N SER A 74 -9.76 10.85 -16.88
CA SER A 74 -10.35 9.50 -16.91
C SER A 74 -9.46 8.48 -16.21
N VAL A 75 -10.05 7.45 -15.59
CA VAL A 75 -9.30 6.28 -15.09
C VAL A 75 -8.92 5.40 -16.27
N VAL A 76 -7.63 5.17 -16.47
CA VAL A 76 -7.11 4.29 -17.52
C VAL A 76 -6.60 2.96 -16.99
N LEU A 77 -6.31 2.90 -15.69
CA LEU A 77 -5.95 1.68 -14.98
C LEU A 77 -6.39 1.80 -13.52
N ASP A 78 -6.98 0.74 -13.00
CA ASP A 78 -7.26 0.57 -11.58
C ASP A 78 -6.76 -0.78 -11.07
N MET A 79 -6.45 -0.85 -9.78
CA MET A 79 -6.10 -2.11 -9.12
C MET A 79 -6.24 -2.03 -7.61
N PRO A 80 -6.54 -3.16 -6.96
CA PRO A 80 -6.54 -3.26 -5.51
C PRO A 80 -5.16 -2.99 -4.90
N VAL A 81 -5.17 -2.33 -3.72
CA VAL A 81 -3.98 -2.13 -2.89
C VAL A 81 -4.20 -2.64 -1.47
N ILE A 82 -3.09 -2.89 -0.77
CA ILE A 82 -3.05 -3.16 0.66
C ILE A 82 -2.32 -1.99 1.32
N VAL A 83 -2.96 -1.37 2.31
CA VAL A 83 -2.43 -0.22 3.03
C VAL A 83 -2.03 -0.59 4.48
N GLY A 84 -1.48 0.34 5.23
CA GLY A 84 -1.05 0.14 6.60
C GLY A 84 -2.18 -0.27 7.54
N LYS A 85 -1.84 -1.04 8.58
CA LYS A 85 -2.73 -1.33 9.72
C LYS A 85 -3.01 -0.03 10.49
N SER A 86 -4.06 0.00 11.30
CA SER A 86 -4.45 1.20 12.08
C SER A 86 -3.30 1.77 12.92
N TYR A 87 -2.55 0.92 13.60
CA TYR A 87 -1.40 1.31 14.44
C TYR A 87 -0.09 1.54 13.66
N ARG A 88 -0.07 1.29 12.35
CA ARG A 88 1.02 1.59 11.40
C ARG A 88 0.41 2.15 10.12
N SER A 89 -0.40 3.21 10.29
CA SER A 89 -1.22 3.75 9.21
C SER A 89 -0.38 4.37 8.08
N THR A 90 -0.85 4.21 6.84
CA THR A 90 -0.30 4.92 5.69
C THR A 90 -0.65 6.41 5.82
N PRO A 91 0.31 7.34 5.73
CA PRO A 91 0.04 8.79 5.79
C PRO A 91 -0.63 9.30 4.51
N THR A 92 -1.32 10.45 4.62
CA THR A 92 -1.87 11.21 3.49
C THR A 92 -0.86 12.25 3.06
N PHE A 93 -0.41 12.20 1.82
CA PHE A 93 0.52 13.17 1.22
C PHE A 93 0.56 13.01 -0.31
N SER A 94 1.27 13.91 -0.97
CA SER A 94 1.56 13.82 -2.40
C SER A 94 3.07 13.73 -2.64
N GLY A 95 3.45 13.15 -3.76
CA GLY A 95 4.85 12.99 -4.17
C GLY A 95 4.98 12.84 -5.69
N LEU A 96 6.19 12.51 -6.14
CA LEU A 96 6.51 12.25 -7.54
C LEU A 96 7.19 10.89 -7.64
N ILE A 97 6.58 9.94 -8.34
CA ILE A 97 7.23 8.67 -8.68
C ILE A 97 8.22 8.98 -9.81
N SER A 98 9.50 8.90 -9.53
CA SER A 98 10.58 9.18 -10.48
C SER A 98 11.50 8.01 -10.72
N TYR A 99 11.39 6.97 -9.89
CA TYR A 99 12.31 5.85 -9.89
C TYR A 99 11.61 4.56 -9.48
N MET A 100 12.04 3.44 -10.04
CA MET A 100 11.59 2.11 -9.61
C MET A 100 12.75 1.13 -9.60
N GLU A 101 12.57 0.01 -8.92
CA GLU A 101 13.53 -1.08 -8.85
C GLU A 101 12.88 -2.39 -9.26
N TYR A 102 13.51 -3.12 -10.16
CA TYR A 102 13.25 -4.54 -10.39
C TYR A 102 14.05 -5.38 -9.41
N ASN A 103 13.45 -6.47 -8.94
CA ASN A 103 14.08 -7.39 -8.00
C ASN A 103 14.75 -6.66 -6.81
N PRO A 104 13.99 -5.86 -6.04
CA PRO A 104 14.55 -5.01 -5.00
C PRO A 104 15.14 -5.83 -3.87
N TYR A 105 16.23 -5.34 -3.29
CA TYR A 105 16.60 -5.69 -1.93
C TYR A 105 15.63 -5.02 -0.97
N TRP A 106 15.34 -5.68 0.15
CA TRP A 106 14.59 -5.05 1.22
C TRP A 106 15.47 -4.89 2.47
N THR A 107 16.04 -3.71 2.67
CA THR A 107 16.61 -3.34 3.96
C THR A 107 15.47 -3.16 4.96
N ILE A 108 15.45 -4.01 5.97
CA ILE A 108 14.31 -4.08 6.91
C ILE A 108 14.48 -2.97 7.95
N PRO A 109 13.48 -2.07 8.11
CA PRO A 109 13.52 -1.04 9.14
C PRO A 109 13.73 -1.64 10.52
N LYS A 110 14.60 -1.02 11.34
CA LYS A 110 14.94 -1.50 12.70
C LYS A 110 13.70 -1.83 13.53
N LYS A 111 12.69 -0.98 13.50
CA LYS A 111 11.42 -1.19 14.18
C LYS A 111 10.75 -2.52 13.76
N LEU A 112 10.72 -2.84 12.47
CA LEU A 112 10.14 -4.11 11.99
C LEU A 112 11.02 -5.30 12.35
N VAL A 113 12.34 -5.13 12.40
CA VAL A 113 13.25 -6.18 12.87
C VAL A 113 12.90 -6.56 14.29
N LEU A 114 12.79 -5.57 15.18
CA LEU A 114 12.52 -5.81 16.61
C LEU A 114 11.09 -6.32 16.86
N GLU A 115 10.09 -5.71 16.23
CA GLU A 115 8.68 -6.02 16.52
C GLU A 115 8.16 -7.26 15.76
N ASP A 116 8.68 -7.55 14.55
CA ASP A 116 8.12 -8.59 13.69
C ASP A 116 9.09 -9.75 13.38
N ILE A 117 10.40 -9.45 13.16
CA ILE A 117 11.35 -10.46 12.68
C ILE A 117 11.95 -11.26 13.86
N ILE A 118 12.50 -10.59 14.86
CA ILE A 118 13.12 -11.26 16.02
C ILE A 118 12.14 -12.18 16.74
N PRO A 119 10.89 -11.79 17.04
CA PRO A 119 9.93 -12.69 17.66
C PRO A 119 9.60 -13.94 16.83
N ARG A 120 9.74 -13.87 15.50
CA ARG A 120 9.56 -15.04 14.61
C ARG A 120 10.80 -15.92 14.60
N GLN A 121 11.99 -15.32 14.57
CA GLN A 121 13.26 -16.03 14.62
C GLN A 121 13.41 -16.80 15.96
N LEU A 122 12.99 -16.21 17.08
CA LEU A 122 12.97 -16.88 18.37
C LEU A 122 12.04 -18.09 18.44
N ARG A 123 10.92 -18.08 17.69
CA ARG A 123 9.98 -19.22 17.59
C ARG A 123 10.42 -20.27 16.61
N ASP A 124 11.18 -19.89 15.60
CA ASP A 124 11.60 -20.76 14.49
C ASP A 124 12.99 -20.30 14.02
N ALA A 125 14.02 -21.00 14.47
CA ALA A 125 15.43 -20.70 14.15
C ALA A 125 15.72 -20.67 12.64
N SER A 126 14.91 -21.36 11.83
CA SER A 126 15.05 -21.36 10.37
C SER A 126 14.37 -20.18 9.66
N TYR A 127 13.69 -19.28 10.41
CA TYR A 127 12.87 -18.22 9.80
C TYR A 127 13.66 -17.30 8.87
N LEU A 128 14.82 -16.80 9.30
CA LEU A 128 15.65 -15.90 8.50
C LEU A 128 16.15 -16.59 7.21
N SER A 129 16.65 -17.80 7.30
CA SER A 129 17.14 -18.55 6.13
C SER A 129 15.99 -18.88 5.16
N ARG A 130 14.84 -19.34 5.66
CA ARG A 130 13.66 -19.63 4.81
C ARG A 130 13.14 -18.37 4.08
N LYS A 131 13.30 -17.18 4.69
CA LYS A 131 12.91 -15.90 4.10
C LYS A 131 14.03 -15.23 3.32
N SER A 132 15.20 -15.84 3.19
CA SER A 132 16.38 -15.28 2.53
C SER A 132 16.75 -13.90 3.12
N ILE A 133 16.69 -13.80 4.44
CA ILE A 133 17.07 -12.60 5.20
C ILE A 133 18.48 -12.80 5.72
N LYS A 134 19.38 -11.89 5.39
CA LYS A 134 20.76 -11.83 5.85
C LYS A 134 20.92 -10.80 6.96
N VAL A 135 21.82 -11.08 7.87
CA VAL A 135 22.15 -10.21 9.03
C VAL A 135 23.53 -9.61 8.81
N TYR A 136 23.67 -8.32 9.08
CA TYR A 136 24.90 -7.57 8.90
C TYR A 136 25.24 -6.77 10.14
N LYS A 137 26.53 -6.57 10.41
CA LYS A 137 27.06 -5.69 11.44
C LYS A 137 27.92 -4.60 10.80
N GLY A 138 27.76 -3.35 11.27
CA GLY A 138 28.41 -2.18 10.69
C GLY A 138 27.74 -1.70 9.39
N TRP A 139 27.87 -0.41 9.07
CA TRP A 139 27.31 0.20 7.85
C TRP A 139 28.37 0.40 6.76
N ALA A 140 29.48 1.06 7.09
CA ALA A 140 30.53 1.39 6.12
C ALA A 140 31.32 0.15 5.65
N ASN A 141 31.57 -0.80 6.57
CA ASN A 141 32.25 -2.07 6.30
C ASN A 141 31.32 -3.22 6.76
N ALA A 142 30.18 -3.32 6.11
CA ALA A 142 29.15 -4.29 6.46
C ALA A 142 29.69 -5.72 6.37
N LYS A 143 29.72 -6.42 7.51
CA LYS A 143 30.08 -7.82 7.59
C LYS A 143 28.84 -8.66 7.76
N GLU A 144 28.64 -9.62 6.88
CA GLU A 144 27.59 -10.64 7.03
C GLU A 144 27.87 -11.50 8.27
N ILE A 145 26.84 -11.69 9.09
CA ILE A 145 26.91 -12.44 10.36
C ILE A 145 26.04 -13.66 10.21
N ASP A 146 26.56 -14.81 10.66
CA ASP A 146 25.77 -16.02 10.77
C ASP A 146 24.68 -15.83 11.84
N PRO A 147 23.39 -15.95 11.47
CA PRO A 147 22.28 -15.80 12.39
C PRO A 147 22.32 -16.76 13.60
N GLU A 148 22.96 -17.92 13.47
CA GLU A 148 23.08 -18.89 14.55
C GLU A 148 24.02 -18.43 15.67
N THR A 149 24.93 -17.48 15.38
CA THR A 149 25.87 -16.92 16.35
C THR A 149 25.31 -15.74 17.13
N VAL A 150 24.07 -15.30 16.82
CA VAL A 150 23.45 -14.14 17.45
C VAL A 150 22.54 -14.57 18.61
N ASP A 151 22.75 -14.00 19.77
CA ASP A 151 21.85 -14.15 20.90
C ASP A 151 20.63 -13.22 20.71
N TRP A 152 19.60 -13.73 20.05
CA TRP A 152 18.37 -12.99 19.72
C TRP A 152 17.56 -12.60 20.95
N SER A 153 17.74 -13.30 22.08
CA SER A 153 16.92 -13.09 23.30
C SER A 153 17.34 -11.83 24.07
N ASN A 154 18.59 -11.38 23.90
CA ASN A 154 19.17 -10.24 24.62
C ASN A 154 19.25 -8.95 23.75
N LEU A 155 18.52 -8.90 22.63
CA LEU A 155 18.51 -7.74 21.74
C LEU A 155 17.27 -6.87 21.98
N ASP A 156 17.50 -5.61 22.29
CA ASP A 156 16.50 -4.55 22.42
C ASP A 156 16.84 -3.35 21.52
N GLU A 157 16.07 -2.29 21.60
CA GLU A 157 16.29 -1.11 20.76
C GLU A 157 17.65 -0.45 20.97
N ASP A 158 18.17 -0.43 22.21
CA ASP A 158 19.45 0.18 22.56
C ASP A 158 20.63 -0.73 22.21
N LYS A 159 20.43 -2.04 22.27
CA LYS A 159 21.46 -3.08 22.07
C LYS A 159 21.35 -3.79 20.74
N PHE A 160 20.88 -3.11 19.69
CA PHE A 160 20.75 -3.69 18.35
C PHE A 160 21.85 -3.17 17.39
N PRO A 161 23.02 -3.84 17.29
CA PRO A 161 24.14 -3.41 16.46
C PRO A 161 24.03 -3.91 15.00
N TYR A 162 22.96 -4.58 14.67
CA TYR A 162 22.76 -5.25 13.38
C TYR A 162 21.79 -4.48 12.47
N TRP A 163 21.85 -4.77 11.18
CA TRP A 163 20.79 -4.48 10.24
C TRP A 163 20.51 -5.72 9.39
N MET A 164 19.34 -5.78 8.82
CA MET A 164 18.89 -6.96 8.07
C MET A 164 18.47 -6.56 6.67
N ARG A 165 18.77 -7.43 5.71
CA ARG A 165 18.39 -7.27 4.32
C ARG A 165 17.82 -8.57 3.79
N GLN A 166 16.63 -8.50 3.21
CA GLN A 166 16.07 -9.60 2.45
C GLN A 166 16.57 -9.53 1.01
N GLU A 167 17.06 -10.66 0.51
CA GLU A 167 17.57 -10.81 -0.85
C GLU A 167 16.43 -10.74 -1.89
N PRO A 168 16.72 -10.33 -3.14
CA PRO A 168 15.78 -10.43 -4.25
C PRO A 168 15.24 -11.84 -4.43
N GLY A 169 14.02 -11.94 -4.93
CA GLY A 169 13.46 -13.25 -5.26
C GLY A 169 11.95 -13.38 -4.96
N PRO A 170 11.38 -14.57 -5.20
CA PRO A 170 9.94 -14.79 -5.10
C PRO A 170 9.40 -14.68 -3.66
N LYS A 171 10.28 -14.79 -2.66
CA LYS A 171 9.92 -14.68 -1.23
C LYS A 171 10.08 -13.26 -0.67
N ASN A 172 10.66 -12.32 -1.47
CA ASN A 172 10.90 -10.96 -1.01
C ASN A 172 9.59 -10.24 -0.69
N ALA A 173 9.50 -9.62 0.49
CA ALA A 173 8.28 -8.95 0.95
C ALA A 173 7.86 -7.78 0.05
N LEU A 174 8.81 -7.15 -0.65
CA LEU A 174 8.54 -6.09 -1.62
C LEU A 174 8.10 -6.61 -3.00
N GLY A 175 8.04 -7.93 -3.18
CA GLY A 175 7.73 -8.54 -4.48
C GLY A 175 8.86 -8.31 -5.49
N ARG A 176 8.49 -8.09 -6.75
CA ARG A 176 9.44 -8.01 -7.86
C ARG A 176 9.68 -6.59 -8.37
N VAL A 177 8.84 -5.63 -7.97
CA VAL A 177 8.97 -4.23 -8.35
C VAL A 177 8.65 -3.35 -7.15
N LYS A 178 9.46 -2.30 -6.97
CA LYS A 178 9.29 -1.24 -5.99
C LYS A 178 9.29 0.10 -6.71
N PHE A 179 8.36 0.99 -6.36
CA PHE A 179 8.19 2.33 -6.93
C PHE A 179 8.52 3.37 -5.86
N ILE A 180 9.45 4.26 -6.16
CA ILE A 180 10.05 5.17 -5.19
C ILE A 180 9.63 6.60 -5.51
N PHE A 181 9.16 7.28 -4.49
CA PHE A 181 8.87 8.72 -4.46
C PHE A 181 9.40 9.32 -3.16
N SER A 182 10.11 10.43 -3.26
CA SER A 182 10.72 11.08 -2.10
C SER A 182 9.65 11.59 -1.14
N ASN A 183 9.75 11.20 0.13
CA ASN A 183 8.86 11.63 1.19
C ASN A 183 9.49 11.38 2.58
N PRO A 184 9.10 12.14 3.63
CA PRO A 184 9.67 12.02 4.98
C PRO A 184 9.17 10.79 5.75
N TYR A 185 8.23 10.03 5.20
CA TYR A 185 7.60 8.88 5.87
C TYR A 185 8.19 7.54 5.45
N GLU A 186 9.15 7.54 4.52
CA GLU A 186 9.75 6.32 3.94
C GLU A 186 8.71 5.35 3.34
N VAL A 187 7.59 5.89 2.84
CA VAL A 187 6.52 5.12 2.19
C VAL A 187 6.80 4.99 0.70
N TYR A 188 6.55 3.81 0.16
CA TYR A 188 6.67 3.50 -1.27
C TYR A 188 5.58 2.51 -1.71
N LEU A 189 5.36 2.40 -3.03
CA LEU A 189 4.54 1.31 -3.59
C LEU A 189 5.44 0.12 -3.90
N HIS A 190 4.91 -1.10 -3.75
CA HIS A 190 5.66 -2.31 -4.08
C HIS A 190 4.76 -3.52 -4.34
N GLY A 191 5.29 -4.51 -5.01
CA GLY A 191 4.64 -5.82 -5.11
C GLY A 191 4.62 -6.59 -3.79
N THR A 192 4.17 -7.83 -3.84
CA THR A 192 4.17 -8.74 -2.68
C THR A 192 4.05 -10.19 -3.14
N PRO A 193 4.64 -11.16 -2.43
CA PRO A 193 4.38 -12.58 -2.63
C PRO A 193 2.99 -13.02 -2.10
N ASP A 194 2.41 -12.27 -1.16
CA ASP A 194 1.17 -12.60 -0.45
C ASP A 194 -0.06 -12.17 -1.26
N LYS A 195 -0.19 -12.66 -2.51
CA LYS A 195 -1.25 -12.23 -3.45
C LYS A 195 -2.66 -12.51 -2.93
N HIS A 196 -2.86 -13.59 -2.16
CA HIS A 196 -4.15 -13.98 -1.57
C HIS A 196 -4.74 -12.91 -0.62
N LEU A 197 -3.93 -11.98 -0.12
CA LEU A 197 -4.41 -10.91 0.74
C LEU A 197 -5.24 -9.85 -0.01
N PHE A 198 -5.13 -9.79 -1.33
CA PHE A 198 -5.95 -8.89 -2.15
C PHE A 198 -7.41 -9.35 -2.26
N ASP A 199 -7.71 -10.61 -1.95
CA ASP A 199 -9.06 -11.16 -1.97
C ASP A 199 -9.87 -10.75 -0.73
N ARG A 200 -9.23 -10.13 0.26
CA ARG A 200 -9.89 -9.63 1.45
C ARG A 200 -10.63 -8.32 1.17
N VAL A 201 -11.80 -8.16 1.79
CA VAL A 201 -12.58 -6.91 1.73
C VAL A 201 -11.81 -5.78 2.42
N VAL A 202 -11.34 -6.00 3.66
CA VAL A 202 -10.53 -5.03 4.40
C VAL A 202 -9.06 -5.34 4.19
N ARG A 203 -8.35 -4.42 3.55
CA ARG A 203 -6.94 -4.58 3.16
C ARG A 203 -5.97 -3.63 3.91
N ALA A 204 -6.30 -3.27 5.14
CA ALA A 204 -5.43 -2.53 6.06
C ALA A 204 -4.47 -3.50 6.79
N LEU A 205 -3.43 -4.02 6.10
CA LEU A 205 -2.65 -5.18 6.53
C LEU A 205 -1.13 -4.96 6.50
N SER A 206 -0.63 -3.87 5.88
CA SER A 206 0.80 -3.60 5.76
C SER A 206 1.36 -2.88 7.01
N SER A 207 2.65 -2.58 6.98
CA SER A 207 3.34 -1.79 8.00
C SER A 207 3.53 -0.32 7.60
N GLY A 208 2.66 0.21 6.71
CA GLY A 208 2.66 1.61 6.27
C GLY A 208 2.85 1.76 4.76
N CYS A 209 3.75 1.00 4.14
CA CYS A 209 3.90 0.99 2.68
C CYS A 209 2.69 0.37 1.98
N ILE A 210 2.54 0.66 0.70
CA ILE A 210 1.38 0.26 -0.09
C ILE A 210 1.77 -0.90 -1.01
N ARG A 211 1.09 -2.06 -0.85
CA ARG A 211 1.25 -3.19 -1.75
C ARG A 211 0.27 -3.06 -2.91
N VAL A 212 0.75 -3.22 -4.13
CA VAL A 212 -0.07 -3.18 -5.35
C VAL A 212 -0.29 -4.60 -5.87
N LYS A 213 -1.50 -4.88 -6.39
CA LYS A 213 -1.87 -6.22 -6.88
C LYS A 213 -1.07 -6.61 -8.11
N ASP A 214 -0.93 -5.68 -9.04
CA ASP A 214 -0.23 -5.88 -10.30
C ASP A 214 0.89 -4.86 -10.52
N PRO A 215 2.08 -5.12 -9.95
CA PRO A 215 3.21 -4.22 -10.08
C PRO A 215 3.83 -4.20 -11.50
N VAL A 216 3.63 -5.27 -12.29
CA VAL A 216 4.14 -5.33 -13.68
C VAL A 216 3.37 -4.37 -14.55
N ARG A 217 2.05 -4.43 -14.50
CA ARG A 217 1.16 -3.55 -15.26
C ARG A 217 1.34 -2.09 -14.84
N LEU A 218 1.50 -1.82 -13.54
CA LEU A 218 1.81 -0.48 -13.05
C LEU A 218 3.16 0.02 -13.59
N ALA A 219 4.21 -0.82 -13.60
CA ALA A 219 5.52 -0.47 -14.13
C ALA A 219 5.48 -0.17 -15.63
N ALA A 220 4.82 -1.02 -16.41
CA ALA A 220 4.65 -0.82 -17.85
C ALA A 220 3.97 0.51 -18.16
N PHE A 221 2.93 0.85 -17.38
CA PHE A 221 2.22 2.11 -17.54
C PHE A 221 3.07 3.33 -17.17
N LEU A 222 3.86 3.25 -16.10
CA LEU A 222 4.74 4.34 -15.67
C LEU A 222 5.92 4.57 -16.64
N LEU A 223 6.39 3.50 -17.31
CA LEU A 223 7.46 3.60 -18.30
C LEU A 223 7.01 4.23 -19.62
N ASN A 224 5.81 3.90 -20.07
CA ASN A 224 5.27 4.41 -21.33
C ASN A 224 3.73 4.49 -21.30
N ASP A 225 3.03 3.47 -21.82
CA ASP A 225 1.59 3.49 -22.08
C ASP A 225 0.83 2.26 -21.55
N GLY A 226 1.57 1.32 -20.90
CA GLY A 226 0.98 0.10 -20.34
C GLY A 226 0.55 -0.92 -21.39
N THR A 227 1.15 -0.89 -22.58
CA THR A 227 0.91 -1.90 -23.63
C THR A 227 1.40 -3.28 -23.18
N GLN A 228 0.85 -4.32 -23.79
CA GLN A 228 1.29 -5.71 -23.56
C GLN A 228 2.79 -5.88 -23.86
N GLN A 229 3.30 -5.23 -24.91
CA GLN A 229 4.73 -5.26 -25.22
C GLN A 229 5.59 -4.71 -24.08
N MET A 230 5.15 -3.62 -23.44
CA MET A 230 5.85 -3.04 -22.30
C MET A 230 5.78 -3.95 -21.07
N GLU A 231 4.65 -4.62 -20.84
CA GLU A 231 4.54 -5.62 -19.75
C GLU A 231 5.50 -6.79 -19.96
N GLU A 232 5.62 -7.29 -21.19
CA GLU A 232 6.57 -8.35 -21.56
C GLU A 232 8.03 -7.91 -21.35
N GLU A 233 8.37 -6.66 -21.67
CA GLU A 233 9.68 -6.08 -21.44
C GLU A 233 9.99 -5.95 -19.94
N VAL A 234 9.04 -5.49 -19.15
CA VAL A 234 9.15 -5.45 -17.67
C VAL A 234 9.37 -6.85 -17.11
N LEU A 235 8.61 -7.85 -17.58
CA LEU A 235 8.75 -9.24 -17.16
C LEU A 235 10.12 -9.82 -17.54
N ALA A 236 10.62 -9.53 -18.75
CA ALA A 236 11.95 -9.96 -19.19
C ALA A 236 13.04 -9.42 -18.25
N ASN A 237 13.00 -8.14 -17.89
CA ASN A 237 13.93 -7.54 -16.93
C ASN A 237 13.82 -8.15 -15.53
N ILE A 238 12.61 -8.44 -15.06
CA ILE A 238 12.39 -9.13 -13.79
C ILE A 238 13.00 -10.54 -13.81
N HIS A 239 12.89 -11.26 -14.93
CA HIS A 239 13.41 -12.62 -15.08
C HIS A 239 14.94 -12.70 -15.06
N LEU A 240 15.66 -11.60 -15.36
CA LEU A 240 17.11 -11.55 -15.17
C LEU A 240 17.54 -11.79 -13.72
N GLY A 241 16.63 -11.60 -12.75
CA GLY A 241 16.86 -11.91 -11.33
C GLY A 241 17.73 -10.90 -10.57
N SER A 242 18.52 -10.07 -11.26
CA SER A 242 19.36 -9.05 -10.66
C SER A 242 18.53 -7.83 -10.22
N ASN A 243 18.98 -7.16 -9.17
CA ASN A 243 18.44 -5.87 -8.79
C ASN A 243 18.83 -4.81 -9.84
N GLN A 244 17.83 -4.09 -10.34
CA GLN A 244 18.03 -3.05 -11.36
C GLN A 244 17.20 -1.82 -11.00
N GLY A 245 17.87 -0.66 -10.97
CA GLY A 245 17.22 0.64 -10.80
C GLY A 245 16.89 1.28 -12.14
N ILE A 246 15.67 1.82 -12.25
CA ILE A 246 15.13 2.43 -13.46
C ILE A 246 14.63 3.83 -13.13
N THR A 247 15.21 4.84 -13.74
CA THR A 247 14.65 6.20 -13.70
C THR A 247 13.51 6.30 -14.69
N LEU A 248 12.37 6.80 -14.27
CA LEU A 248 11.23 6.99 -15.17
C LEU A 248 11.52 8.10 -16.17
N PRO A 249 11.10 7.95 -17.45
CA PRO A 249 11.28 8.99 -18.47
C PRO A 249 10.61 10.31 -18.08
N ILE A 250 9.46 10.21 -17.42
CA ILE A 250 8.69 11.34 -16.90
C ILE A 250 8.26 10.97 -15.47
N ALA A 251 8.58 11.84 -14.51
CA ALA A 251 8.11 11.67 -13.14
C ALA A 251 6.59 11.85 -13.08
N VAL A 252 5.91 10.92 -12.42
CA VAL A 252 4.45 10.87 -12.35
C VAL A 252 3.98 11.29 -10.96
N PRO A 253 3.11 12.31 -10.82
CA PRO A 253 2.52 12.68 -9.55
C PRO A 253 1.77 11.51 -8.91
N ILE A 254 1.92 11.37 -7.59
CA ILE A 254 1.15 10.42 -6.78
C ILE A 254 0.47 11.15 -5.64
N TYR A 255 -0.81 10.83 -5.43
CA TYR A 255 -1.64 11.36 -4.35
C TYR A 255 -2.15 10.21 -3.50
N LEU A 256 -1.71 10.16 -2.23
CA LEU A 256 -2.24 9.23 -1.24
C LEU A 256 -3.36 9.94 -0.49
N VAL A 257 -4.60 9.56 -0.78
CA VAL A 257 -5.80 10.21 -0.24
C VAL A 257 -6.54 9.29 0.72
N TYR A 258 -7.33 9.91 1.61
CA TYR A 258 -8.14 9.21 2.59
C TYR A 258 -9.59 9.67 2.46
N TRP A 259 -10.30 9.12 1.48
CA TRP A 259 -11.68 9.47 1.20
C TRP A 259 -12.62 8.38 1.68
N THR A 260 -13.36 8.67 2.72
CA THR A 260 -14.41 7.79 3.26
C THR A 260 -15.75 7.98 2.54
N ALA A 261 -15.90 9.07 1.75
CA ALA A 261 -16.99 9.28 0.81
C ALA A 261 -16.47 9.97 -0.47
N TRP A 262 -16.89 9.48 -1.63
CA TRP A 262 -16.56 10.06 -2.94
C TRP A 262 -17.59 9.65 -4.00
N VAL A 263 -17.64 10.39 -5.09
CA VAL A 263 -18.40 10.03 -6.29
C VAL A 263 -17.46 9.37 -7.28
N ASP A 264 -17.83 8.21 -7.80
CA ASP A 264 -17.08 7.48 -8.83
C ASP A 264 -17.35 8.03 -10.24
N GLN A 265 -16.73 7.41 -11.25
CA GLN A 265 -16.87 7.81 -12.65
C GLN A 265 -18.31 7.63 -13.20
N ASP A 266 -19.08 6.71 -12.61
CA ASP A 266 -20.48 6.47 -12.97
C ASP A 266 -21.44 7.48 -12.29
N GLY A 267 -20.91 8.46 -11.54
CA GLY A 267 -21.67 9.42 -10.76
C GLY A 267 -22.30 8.83 -9.50
N LYS A 268 -21.87 7.66 -9.06
CA LYS A 268 -22.41 6.98 -7.86
C LYS A 268 -21.64 7.39 -6.61
N LEU A 269 -22.36 7.70 -5.56
CA LEU A 269 -21.79 8.02 -4.25
C LEU A 269 -21.35 6.74 -3.54
N ASN A 270 -20.10 6.69 -3.14
CA ASN A 270 -19.46 5.60 -2.42
C ASN A 270 -19.17 6.00 -0.98
N PHE A 271 -19.24 5.04 -0.05
CA PHE A 271 -18.88 5.21 1.36
C PHE A 271 -17.92 4.11 1.81
N ARG A 272 -17.04 4.42 2.73
CA ARG A 272 -16.12 3.46 3.38
C ARG A 272 -16.03 3.75 4.87
N ASP A 273 -15.64 2.73 5.62
CA ASP A 273 -15.36 2.88 7.04
C ASP A 273 -14.11 3.74 7.28
N ASP A 274 -14.10 4.45 8.40
CA ASP A 274 -12.98 5.27 8.86
C ASP A 274 -11.91 4.39 9.54
N ILE A 275 -11.10 3.67 8.74
CA ILE A 275 -10.14 2.65 9.20
C ILE A 275 -9.00 3.19 10.07
N TYR A 276 -8.83 4.51 10.17
CA TYR A 276 -7.76 5.18 10.93
C TYR A 276 -8.30 6.26 11.89
N ASP A 277 -9.61 6.32 12.12
CA ASP A 277 -10.29 7.30 12.98
C ASP A 277 -9.99 8.77 12.60
N ARG A 278 -9.80 9.04 11.29
CA ARG A 278 -9.48 10.39 10.78
C ARG A 278 -10.72 11.24 10.54
N ASP A 279 -11.87 10.64 10.30
CA ASP A 279 -13.15 11.35 10.20
C ASP A 279 -13.55 11.87 11.56
N ALA A 280 -13.45 11.04 12.62
CA ALA A 280 -13.75 11.42 13.98
C ALA A 280 -12.93 12.64 14.42
N ARG A 281 -11.60 12.60 14.21
CA ARG A 281 -10.69 13.71 14.55
C ARG A 281 -11.01 15.00 13.79
N LEU A 282 -11.36 14.89 12.52
CA LEU A 282 -11.68 16.07 11.70
C LEU A 282 -13.04 16.66 12.08
N ASN A 283 -13.99 15.81 12.48
CA ASN A 283 -15.29 16.22 13.00
C ASN A 283 -15.16 17.09 14.27
N GLU A 284 -14.29 16.70 15.20
CA GLU A 284 -14.01 17.48 16.42
C GLU A 284 -13.53 18.90 16.08
N VAL A 285 -12.69 19.06 15.05
CA VAL A 285 -12.19 20.36 14.59
C VAL A 285 -13.29 21.25 13.99
N PHE A 286 -14.27 20.64 13.32
CA PHE A 286 -15.40 21.38 12.72
C PHE A 286 -16.57 21.64 13.66
N GLY A 287 -16.44 21.30 14.96
CA GLY A 287 -17.44 21.59 15.97
C GLY A 287 -18.73 20.78 15.74
N GLY A 288 -18.57 19.51 15.37
CA GLY A 288 -19.68 18.58 15.14
C GLY A 288 -20.38 18.14 16.41
#